data_1a92625a8741b350375ab3bd105b57e1
#
_entry.id   1a92625a8741b350375ab3bd105b57e1
#
_cell.length_a   1.000
_cell.length_b   1.000
_cell.length_c   1.000
_cell.angle_alpha   90.00
_cell.angle_beta   90.00
_cell.angle_gamma   90.00
#
_symmetry.space_group_name_H-M   'P 1'
#
loop_
_entity.id
_entity.type
_entity.pdbx_description
1 polymer ?
#
loop_
_entity_poly.entity_id
_entity_poly.type
_entity_poly.pdbx_seq_one_letter_code
_entity_poly.pdbx_strand_id
1 'polypeptide(L)'
;MLSVGFIWLTCCSDNTHKKPRVFHYNQPNPVTSLDPAFAKSQNNIWLIDHIYNQLIDLDDSMNLVPEIAKDWEVSKDGLSYLFHLRNDVFFHKNSCFGKDSTRRLKASDVEYSFLRLIDPGLSAP
;
A
#
# COMPACT_ATOMS: atom_id res chain seq x y z
N MET A 1 44.25 -19.66 52.84
CA MET A 1 42.94 -20.01 52.27
C MET A 1 42.40 -18.77 51.53
N LEU A 2 42.53 -18.72 50.18
CA LEU A 2 41.97 -17.62 49.38
C LEU A 2 40.54 -18.04 48.97
N SER A 3 39.54 -17.25 49.37
CA SER A 3 38.16 -17.41 48.94
C SER A 3 37.95 -16.61 47.65
N VAL A 4 37.69 -17.29 46.54
CA VAL A 4 37.35 -16.66 45.25
C VAL A 4 35.84 -16.45 45.19
N GLY A 5 35.43 -15.20 45.30
CA GLY A 5 34.03 -14.78 45.15
C GLY A 5 33.60 -14.82 43.69
N PHE A 6 32.63 -15.68 43.37
CA PHE A 6 32.02 -15.81 42.04
C PHE A 6 30.93 -14.73 41.88
N ILE A 7 31.19 -13.69 41.10
CA ILE A 7 30.22 -12.64 40.77
C ILE A 7 29.35 -13.15 39.58
N TRP A 8 28.07 -13.43 39.85
CA TRP A 8 27.08 -13.72 38.84
C TRP A 8 26.64 -12.41 38.18
N LEU A 9 27.05 -12.19 36.94
CA LEU A 9 26.49 -11.11 36.11
C LEU A 9 25.13 -11.58 35.57
N THR A 10 24.04 -11.11 36.18
CA THR A 10 22.69 -11.26 35.63
C THR A 10 22.56 -10.32 34.44
N CYS A 11 22.66 -10.86 33.23
CA CYS A 11 22.31 -10.14 31.99
C CYS A 11 20.79 -9.92 31.98
N CYS A 12 20.34 -8.68 32.15
CA CYS A 12 18.95 -8.30 31.91
C CYS A 12 18.66 -8.48 30.43
N SER A 13 17.90 -9.52 30.10
CA SER A 13 17.29 -9.66 28.77
C SER A 13 16.22 -8.59 28.63
N ASP A 14 16.55 -7.49 27.95
CA ASP A 14 15.60 -6.45 27.58
C ASP A 14 14.63 -7.05 26.55
N ASN A 15 13.46 -7.44 27.01
CA ASN A 15 12.32 -7.82 26.15
C ASN A 15 11.77 -6.52 25.55
N THR A 16 12.51 -5.97 24.58
CA THR A 16 12.04 -4.82 23.80
C THR A 16 10.83 -5.23 22.96
N HIS A 17 9.64 -5.13 23.54
CA HIS A 17 8.42 -5.05 22.76
C HIS A 17 8.62 -3.92 21.73
N LYS A 18 8.88 -4.26 20.47
CA LYS A 18 8.95 -3.26 19.39
C LYS A 18 7.62 -2.51 19.40
N LYS A 19 7.63 -1.29 19.92
CA LYS A 19 6.48 -0.39 19.81
C LYS A 19 6.13 -0.24 18.34
N PRO A 20 4.85 -0.29 17.97
CA PRO A 20 4.46 -0.08 16.59
C PRO A 20 5.00 1.28 16.14
N ARG A 21 5.60 1.31 14.96
CA ARG A 21 6.04 2.57 14.36
C ARG A 21 4.79 3.32 13.92
N VAL A 22 4.52 4.45 14.56
CA VAL A 22 3.37 5.32 14.23
C VAL A 22 3.90 6.49 13.42
N PHE A 23 3.33 6.67 12.24
CA PHE A 23 3.55 7.83 11.39
C PHE A 23 2.43 8.85 11.67
N HIS A 24 2.80 10.08 12.01
CA HIS A 24 1.85 11.17 12.26
C HIS A 24 1.85 12.11 11.06
N TYR A 25 0.74 12.14 10.34
CA TYR A 25 0.53 13.04 9.22
C TYR A 25 -0.40 14.18 9.61
N ASN A 26 0.08 15.42 9.51
CA ASN A 26 -0.73 16.60 9.83
C ASN A 26 -1.48 17.07 8.58
N GLN A 27 -2.80 17.00 8.62
CA GLN A 27 -3.68 17.39 7.53
C GLN A 27 -4.48 18.63 7.94
N PRO A 28 -4.26 19.80 7.29
CA PRO A 28 -4.93 21.05 7.67
C PRO A 28 -6.42 21.06 7.33
N ASN A 29 -6.84 20.28 6.31
CA ASN A 29 -8.23 20.21 5.88
C ASN A 29 -8.85 18.86 6.22
N PRO A 30 -10.16 18.81 6.48
CA PRO A 30 -10.84 17.55 6.80
C PRO A 30 -10.77 16.55 5.63
N VAL A 31 -10.55 15.28 5.96
CA VAL A 31 -10.62 14.18 5.01
C VAL A 31 -12.09 13.84 4.78
N THR A 32 -12.55 13.97 3.55
CA THR A 32 -13.95 13.71 3.20
C THR A 32 -14.20 12.28 2.74
N SER A 33 -13.22 11.65 2.11
CA SER A 33 -13.26 10.25 1.68
C SER A 33 -11.85 9.68 1.55
N LEU A 34 -11.72 8.40 1.87
CA LEU A 34 -10.53 7.57 1.58
C LEU A 34 -10.79 6.60 0.41
N ASP A 35 -11.95 6.67 -0.21
CA ASP A 35 -12.25 5.90 -1.42
C ASP A 35 -11.65 6.61 -2.64
N PRO A 36 -10.75 5.95 -3.40
CA PRO A 36 -10.12 6.54 -4.59
C PRO A 36 -11.12 7.05 -5.63
N ALA A 37 -12.28 6.39 -5.78
CA ALA A 37 -13.33 6.80 -6.71
C ALA A 37 -13.94 8.18 -6.38
N PHE A 38 -13.76 8.68 -5.16
CA PHE A 38 -14.29 9.97 -4.69
C PHE A 38 -13.19 10.98 -4.33
N ALA A 39 -11.97 10.77 -4.78
CA ALA A 39 -10.83 11.66 -4.51
C ALA A 39 -10.92 12.97 -5.32
N LYS A 40 -11.66 13.95 -4.81
CA LYS A 40 -11.89 15.25 -5.47
C LYS A 40 -10.89 16.35 -5.11
N SER A 41 -10.29 16.27 -3.92
CA SER A 41 -9.38 17.29 -3.42
C SER A 41 -7.95 16.78 -3.38
N GLN A 42 -6.98 17.68 -3.57
CA GLN A 42 -5.56 17.35 -3.48
C GLN A 42 -5.20 16.68 -2.14
N ASN A 43 -5.82 17.12 -1.05
CA ASN A 43 -5.59 16.56 0.27
C ASN A 43 -6.03 15.09 0.37
N ASN A 44 -7.17 14.74 -0.22
CA ASN A 44 -7.65 13.36 -0.27
C ASN A 44 -6.77 12.51 -1.18
N ILE A 45 -6.35 13.04 -2.33
CA ILE A 45 -5.47 12.36 -3.30
C ILE A 45 -4.16 11.98 -2.61
N TRP A 46 -3.48 12.93 -1.95
CA TRP A 46 -2.22 12.66 -1.23
C TRP A 46 -2.37 11.61 -0.14
N LEU A 47 -3.48 11.64 0.60
CA LEU A 47 -3.71 10.66 1.66
C LEU A 47 -4.01 9.26 1.11
N ILE A 48 -4.77 9.19 0.02
CA ILE A 48 -5.09 7.96 -0.69
C ILE A 48 -3.82 7.33 -1.28
N ASP A 49 -2.93 8.13 -1.84
CA ASP A 49 -1.64 7.72 -2.38
C ASP A 49 -0.75 7.02 -1.33
N HIS A 50 -0.82 7.44 -0.07
CA HIS A 50 -0.13 6.76 1.03
C HIS A 50 -0.76 5.43 1.46
N ILE A 51 -1.98 5.12 1.03
CA ILE A 51 -2.74 3.94 1.47
C ILE A 51 -2.87 2.90 0.36
N TYR A 52 -2.99 3.36 -0.89
CA TYR A 52 -3.24 2.52 -2.06
C TYR A 52 -2.04 2.55 -3.00
N ASN A 53 -1.75 1.39 -3.56
CA ASN A 53 -0.77 1.26 -4.63
C ASN A 53 -1.42 1.48 -6.00
N GLN A 54 -0.63 2.02 -6.94
CA GLN A 54 -1.02 2.24 -8.32
C GLN A 54 -0.43 1.14 -9.24
N LEU A 55 -0.86 1.07 -10.49
CA LEU A 55 -0.23 0.18 -11.48
C LEU A 55 1.22 0.58 -11.75
N ILE A 56 1.42 1.87 -11.94
CA ILE A 56 2.69 2.55 -12.17
C ILE A 56 2.69 3.84 -11.37
N ASP A 57 3.84 4.32 -11.02
CA ASP A 57 4.02 5.54 -10.22
C ASP A 57 4.99 6.51 -10.91
N LEU A 58 5.20 7.68 -10.33
CA LEU A 58 6.16 8.68 -10.75
C LEU A 58 7.25 8.83 -9.70
N ASP A 59 8.52 8.78 -10.13
CA ASP A 59 9.64 9.13 -9.25
C ASP A 59 9.78 10.65 -9.06
N ASP A 60 10.71 11.06 -8.19
CA ASP A 60 10.99 12.48 -7.92
C ASP A 60 11.43 13.27 -9.16
N SER A 61 11.83 12.60 -10.22
CA SER A 61 12.22 13.18 -11.52
C SER A 61 11.08 13.14 -12.56
N MET A 62 9.87 12.74 -12.14
CA MET A 62 8.68 12.59 -12.99
C MET A 62 8.81 11.50 -14.06
N ASN A 63 9.67 10.49 -13.85
CA ASN A 63 9.71 9.33 -14.70
C ASN A 63 8.72 8.27 -14.22
N LEU A 64 8.10 7.56 -15.17
CA LEU A 64 7.24 6.43 -14.87
C LEU A 64 8.05 5.27 -14.31
N VAL A 65 7.66 4.78 -13.15
CA VAL A 65 8.29 3.65 -12.45
C VAL A 65 7.29 2.52 -12.19
N PRO A 66 7.75 1.25 -12.20
CA PRO A 66 6.92 0.12 -11.84
C PRO A 66 6.44 0.17 -10.39
N GLU A 67 5.16 -0.19 -10.14
CA GLU A 67 4.64 -0.38 -8.79
C GLU A 67 3.89 -1.73 -8.67
N ILE A 68 2.57 -1.79 -8.90
CA ILE A 68 1.82 -3.07 -8.99
C ILE A 68 2.18 -3.80 -10.29
N ALA A 69 2.30 -3.08 -11.40
CA ALA A 69 2.86 -3.63 -12.62
C ALA A 69 4.40 -3.65 -12.52
N LYS A 70 5.01 -4.76 -12.88
CA LYS A 70 6.48 -4.88 -12.96
C LYS A 70 7.04 -4.26 -14.23
N ASP A 71 6.27 -4.28 -15.31
CA ASP A 71 6.55 -3.70 -16.64
C ASP A 71 5.24 -3.51 -17.41
N TRP A 72 5.32 -2.80 -18.54
CA TRP A 72 4.18 -2.62 -19.45
C TRP A 72 4.64 -2.42 -20.88
N GLU A 73 3.75 -2.72 -21.82
CA GLU A 73 3.93 -2.55 -23.25
C GLU A 73 2.86 -1.62 -23.81
N VAL A 74 3.23 -0.79 -24.77
CA VAL A 74 2.30 0.08 -25.50
C VAL A 74 2.32 -0.30 -26.97
N SER A 75 1.14 -0.51 -27.56
CA SER A 75 1.03 -0.81 -28.99
C SER A 75 1.52 0.36 -29.84
N LYS A 76 1.92 0.08 -31.08
CA LYS A 76 2.48 1.09 -32.01
C LYS A 76 1.52 2.25 -32.31
N ASP A 77 0.23 1.99 -32.25
CA ASP A 77 -0.84 2.99 -32.43
C ASP A 77 -1.20 3.75 -31.16
N GLY A 78 -0.61 3.38 -30.00
CA GLY A 78 -0.88 3.99 -28.71
C GLY A 78 -2.25 3.69 -28.12
N LEU A 79 -3.02 2.76 -28.70
CA LEU A 79 -4.40 2.50 -28.29
C LEU A 79 -4.52 1.31 -27.32
N SER A 80 -3.49 0.47 -27.20
CA SER A 80 -3.50 -0.70 -26.33
C SER A 80 -2.31 -0.66 -25.37
N TYR A 81 -2.59 -0.92 -24.09
CA TYR A 81 -1.61 -0.98 -23.01
C TYR A 81 -1.71 -2.35 -22.35
N LEU A 82 -0.60 -3.08 -22.30
CA LEU A 82 -0.50 -4.37 -21.65
C LEU A 82 0.37 -4.23 -20.40
N PHE A 83 -0.23 -4.44 -19.22
CA PHE A 83 0.49 -4.39 -17.94
C PHE A 83 0.77 -5.79 -17.41
N HIS A 84 2.01 -6.10 -17.10
CA HIS A 84 2.41 -7.34 -16.45
C HIS A 84 2.44 -7.15 -14.94
N LEU A 85 1.47 -7.71 -14.24
CA LEU A 85 1.38 -7.55 -12.79
C LEU A 85 2.46 -8.35 -12.06
N ARG A 86 2.93 -7.81 -10.94
CA ARG A 86 3.76 -8.53 -9.98
C ARG A 86 2.96 -9.66 -9.35
N ASN A 87 3.66 -10.70 -8.92
CA ASN A 87 3.02 -11.87 -8.30
C ASN A 87 3.17 -11.90 -6.78
N ASP A 88 3.82 -10.91 -6.18
CA ASP A 88 4.12 -10.76 -4.76
C ASP A 88 3.30 -9.64 -4.09
N VAL A 89 2.31 -9.08 -4.77
CA VAL A 89 1.41 -8.06 -4.22
C VAL A 89 0.23 -8.72 -3.52
N PHE A 90 0.00 -8.35 -2.26
CA PHE A 90 -1.08 -8.85 -1.43
C PHE A 90 -1.89 -7.71 -0.84
N PHE A 91 -3.18 -7.95 -0.65
CA PHE A 91 -4.03 -7.02 0.10
C PHE A 91 -3.60 -6.96 1.58
N HIS A 92 -3.87 -5.84 2.22
CA HIS A 92 -3.71 -5.70 3.66
C HIS A 92 -4.54 -6.76 4.40
N LYS A 93 -4.04 -7.20 5.55
CA LYS A 93 -4.73 -8.21 6.35
C LYS A 93 -6.10 -7.71 6.80
N ASN A 94 -7.15 -8.48 6.48
CA ASN A 94 -8.52 -8.21 6.89
C ASN A 94 -9.31 -9.52 7.04
N SER A 95 -10.24 -9.55 7.97
CA SER A 95 -11.08 -10.72 8.23
C SER A 95 -11.98 -11.12 7.04
N CYS A 96 -12.26 -10.20 6.11
CA CYS A 96 -13.02 -10.48 4.89
C CYS A 96 -12.35 -11.53 3.99
N PHE A 97 -11.05 -11.76 4.11
CA PHE A 97 -10.31 -12.76 3.34
C PHE A 97 -10.29 -14.16 4.01
N GLY A 98 -11.06 -14.36 5.08
CA GLY A 98 -11.15 -15.64 5.77
C GLY A 98 -9.91 -15.98 6.59
N LYS A 99 -9.53 -17.28 6.62
CA LYS A 99 -8.45 -17.80 7.49
C LYS A 99 -7.09 -17.18 7.22
N ASP A 100 -6.77 -16.92 5.96
CA ASP A 100 -5.46 -16.35 5.56
C ASP A 100 -5.36 -14.85 5.85
N SER A 101 -6.49 -14.21 6.16
CA SER A 101 -6.61 -12.77 6.45
C SER A 101 -6.10 -11.86 5.33
N THR A 102 -5.68 -12.40 4.20
CA THR A 102 -5.18 -11.68 3.02
C THR A 102 -5.34 -12.55 1.77
N ARG A 103 -5.18 -11.97 0.60
CA ARG A 103 -5.04 -12.67 -0.68
C ARG A 103 -4.14 -11.90 -1.64
N ARG A 104 -3.61 -12.61 -2.64
CA ARG A 104 -2.85 -12.01 -3.73
C ARG A 104 -3.78 -11.17 -4.62
N LEU A 105 -3.26 -10.03 -5.10
CA LEU A 105 -3.88 -9.21 -6.12
C LEU A 105 -3.92 -9.95 -7.47
N LYS A 106 -5.00 -9.78 -8.22
CA LYS A 106 -5.24 -10.39 -9.53
C LYS A 106 -5.63 -9.30 -10.53
N ALA A 107 -5.53 -9.62 -11.83
CA ALA A 107 -5.98 -8.71 -12.91
C ALA A 107 -7.45 -8.30 -12.77
N SER A 108 -8.31 -9.21 -12.28
CA SER A 108 -9.73 -8.91 -12.03
C SER A 108 -9.95 -7.85 -10.95
N ASP A 109 -9.00 -7.62 -10.04
CA ASP A 109 -9.11 -6.56 -9.03
C ASP A 109 -8.83 -5.19 -9.65
N VAL A 110 -7.89 -5.16 -10.58
CA VAL A 110 -7.58 -3.96 -11.38
C VAL A 110 -8.77 -3.62 -12.28
N GLU A 111 -9.29 -4.61 -13.00
CA GLU A 111 -10.50 -4.45 -13.82
C GLU A 111 -11.67 -3.90 -13.01
N TYR A 112 -11.95 -4.49 -11.85
CA TYR A 112 -12.98 -4.01 -10.94
C TYR A 112 -12.80 -2.56 -10.54
N SER A 113 -11.57 -2.13 -10.26
CA SER A 113 -11.25 -0.75 -9.89
C SER A 113 -11.58 0.24 -11.02
N PHE A 114 -11.26 -0.12 -12.27
CA PHE A 114 -11.62 0.69 -13.42
C PHE A 114 -13.13 0.72 -13.68
N LEU A 115 -13.79 -0.44 -13.59
CA LEU A 115 -15.25 -0.53 -13.79
C LEU A 115 -16.01 0.31 -12.75
N ARG A 116 -15.49 0.44 -11.52
CA ARG A 116 -16.09 1.32 -10.51
C ARG A 116 -16.10 2.80 -10.94
N LEU A 117 -15.10 3.27 -11.65
CA LEU A 117 -15.02 4.68 -12.07
C LEU A 117 -16.09 5.03 -13.11
N ILE A 118 -16.53 4.06 -13.90
CA ILE A 118 -17.54 4.25 -14.94
C ILE A 118 -18.94 3.77 -14.52
N ASP A 119 -19.10 3.33 -13.27
CA ASP A 119 -20.40 2.87 -12.73
C ASP A 119 -21.32 4.09 -12.51
N PRO A 120 -22.45 4.19 -13.23
CA PRO A 120 -23.41 5.30 -13.05
C PRO A 120 -24.00 5.36 -11.62
N GLY A 121 -24.06 4.20 -10.92
CA GLY A 121 -24.57 4.11 -9.55
C GLY A 121 -23.66 4.75 -8.51
N LEU A 122 -22.35 4.88 -8.80
CA LEU A 122 -21.39 5.51 -7.89
C LEU A 122 -21.29 7.03 -8.07
N SER A 123 -21.74 7.56 -9.23
CA SER A 123 -21.61 9.00 -9.54
C SER A 123 -20.21 9.55 -9.22
N ALA A 124 -19.17 8.79 -9.59
CA ALA A 124 -17.78 9.23 -9.45
C ALA A 124 -17.61 10.57 -10.17
N PRO A 125 -16.85 11.53 -9.62
CA PRO A 125 -16.73 12.89 -10.16
C PRO A 125 -16.02 12.92 -11.51
#